data_249fa612280b075963969b0bdcc522d8
#
_entry.id   249fa612280b075963969b0bdcc522d8
#
_cell.length_a   1.000
_cell.length_b   1.000
_cell.length_c   1.000
_cell.angle_alpha   90.00
_cell.angle_beta   90.00
_cell.angle_gamma   90.00
#
_symmetry.space_group_name_H-M   'P 1'
#
loop_
_entity.id
_entity.type
_entity.pdbx_description
1 polymer ?
#
loop_
_entity_poly.entity_id
_entity_poly.type
_entity_poly.pdbx_seq_one_letter_code
_entity_poly.pdbx_strand_id
1 'polypeptide(L)'
;MARILIVDDSAVSRKKLRMILEAAKHEIIGEAGDGFEGLQKYEELIPDLVTMDITMPKVDGITGLKDILKLNPTARVVMVTALGKGSTILEALDAGAKNYITKPFSEDTVIHTIAKALE
;
A
#
# COMPACT_ATOMS: atom_id res chain seq x y z
N MET A 1 9.57 1.73 13.39
CA MET A 1 9.56 0.35 12.87
C MET A 1 8.12 -0.16 12.81
N ALA A 2 7.68 -0.57 11.65
CA ALA A 2 6.29 -0.96 11.44
C ALA A 2 6.20 -2.32 10.75
N ARG A 3 5.07 -3.02 10.95
CA ARG A 3 4.74 -4.28 10.28
C ARG A 3 3.93 -3.91 9.03
N ILE A 4 4.45 -4.22 7.86
CA ILE A 4 3.89 -3.74 6.58
C ILE A 4 3.48 -4.90 5.68
N LEU A 5 2.29 -4.78 5.09
CA LEU A 5 1.80 -5.67 4.04
C LEU A 5 1.93 -4.92 2.71
N ILE A 6 2.55 -5.56 1.70
CA ILE A 6 2.72 -4.99 0.36
C ILE A 6 1.74 -5.66 -0.59
N VAL A 7 0.87 -4.88 -1.23
CA VAL A 7 -0.10 -5.37 -2.21
C VAL A 7 0.20 -4.74 -3.56
N ASP A 8 0.67 -5.54 -4.52
CA ASP A 8 1.06 -5.09 -5.85
C ASP A 8 1.14 -6.34 -6.75
N ASP A 9 0.60 -6.27 -7.96
CA ASP A 9 0.63 -7.41 -8.88
C ASP A 9 2.00 -7.62 -9.53
N SER A 10 2.90 -6.66 -9.43
CA SER A 10 4.25 -6.74 -9.98
C SER A 10 5.22 -7.28 -8.93
N ALA A 11 5.78 -8.47 -9.18
CA ALA A 11 6.79 -9.05 -8.29
C ALA A 11 8.04 -8.16 -8.20
N VAL A 12 8.39 -7.48 -9.28
CA VAL A 12 9.54 -6.56 -9.31
C VAL A 12 9.29 -5.37 -8.38
N SER A 13 8.10 -4.76 -8.46
CA SER A 13 7.73 -3.65 -7.58
C SER A 13 7.70 -4.08 -6.12
N ARG A 14 7.12 -5.26 -5.82
CA ARG A 14 7.09 -5.77 -4.45
C ARG A 14 8.50 -5.94 -3.89
N LYS A 15 9.39 -6.52 -4.70
CA LYS A 15 10.78 -6.73 -4.28
C LYS A 15 11.50 -5.41 -4.00
N LYS A 16 11.30 -4.42 -4.87
CA LYS A 16 11.92 -3.11 -4.72
C LYS A 16 11.43 -2.41 -3.44
N LEU A 17 10.12 -2.41 -3.22
CA LEU A 17 9.55 -1.83 -2.00
C LEU A 17 10.04 -2.56 -0.75
N ARG A 18 10.06 -3.89 -0.79
CA ARG A 18 10.54 -4.68 0.34
C ARG A 18 11.98 -4.29 0.70
N MET A 19 12.87 -4.21 -0.30
CA MET A 19 14.27 -3.86 -0.05
C MET A 19 14.40 -2.48 0.60
N ILE A 20 13.66 -1.50 0.09
CA ILE A 20 13.69 -0.13 0.63
C ILE A 20 13.18 -0.11 2.07
N LEU A 21 12.05 -0.75 2.32
CA LEU A 21 11.41 -0.70 3.63
C LEU A 21 12.17 -1.51 4.67
N GLU A 22 12.74 -2.64 4.29
CA GLU A 22 13.57 -3.43 5.21
C GLU A 22 14.86 -2.69 5.56
N ALA A 23 15.46 -1.98 4.59
CA ALA A 23 16.64 -1.15 4.86
C ALA A 23 16.31 -0.01 5.85
N ALA A 24 15.06 0.44 5.86
CA ALA A 24 14.59 1.47 6.80
C ALA A 24 14.09 0.86 8.11
N LYS A 25 14.35 -0.42 8.34
CA LYS A 25 14.05 -1.14 9.59
C LYS A 25 12.57 -1.46 9.79
N HIS A 26 11.78 -1.46 8.73
CA HIS A 26 10.41 -1.99 8.79
C HIS A 26 10.41 -3.48 8.54
N GLU A 27 9.38 -4.16 9.03
CA GLU A 27 9.20 -5.60 8.82
C GLU A 27 8.12 -5.83 7.79
N ILE A 28 8.44 -6.56 6.71
CA ILE A 28 7.45 -6.93 5.69
C ILE A 28 6.84 -8.26 6.11
N ILE A 29 5.60 -8.22 6.56
CA ILE A 29 4.94 -9.41 7.12
C ILE A 29 4.16 -10.21 6.09
N GLY A 30 3.99 -9.69 4.88
CA GLY A 30 3.30 -10.41 3.82
C GLY A 30 3.29 -9.62 2.52
N GLU A 31 2.95 -10.33 1.43
CA GLU A 31 2.78 -9.74 0.10
C GLU A 31 1.53 -10.33 -0.53
N ALA A 32 0.87 -9.53 -1.35
CA ALA A 32 -0.33 -9.95 -2.07
C ALA A 32 -0.28 -9.40 -3.49
N GLY A 33 -0.94 -10.09 -4.43
CA GLY A 33 -0.92 -9.73 -5.84
C GLY A 33 -2.16 -9.01 -6.36
N ASP A 34 -3.20 -8.88 -5.55
CA ASP A 34 -4.42 -8.15 -5.91
C ASP A 34 -5.18 -7.73 -4.65
N GLY A 35 -6.25 -6.95 -4.84
CA GLY A 35 -7.01 -6.41 -3.72
C GLY A 35 -7.73 -7.47 -2.89
N PHE A 36 -8.14 -8.55 -3.49
CA PHE A 36 -8.81 -9.63 -2.77
C PHE A 36 -7.84 -10.35 -1.84
N GLU A 37 -6.69 -10.74 -2.35
CA GLU A 37 -5.64 -11.36 -1.55
C GLU A 37 -5.14 -10.40 -0.48
N GLY A 38 -5.06 -9.11 -0.82
CA GLY A 38 -4.67 -8.06 0.13
C GLY A 38 -5.60 -8.00 1.33
N LEU A 39 -6.92 -8.08 1.09
CA LEU A 39 -7.91 -8.07 2.17
C LEU A 39 -7.77 -9.31 3.04
N GLN A 40 -7.62 -10.49 2.42
CA GLN A 40 -7.44 -11.74 3.16
C GLN A 40 -6.21 -11.68 4.07
N LYS A 41 -5.09 -11.19 3.55
CA LYS A 41 -3.87 -11.07 4.34
C LYS A 41 -3.96 -10.00 5.41
N TYR A 42 -4.70 -8.92 5.13
CA TYR A 42 -4.94 -7.90 6.14
C TYR A 42 -5.69 -8.49 7.35
N GLU A 43 -6.75 -9.25 7.11
CA GLU A 43 -7.48 -9.90 8.19
C GLU A 43 -6.62 -10.87 8.99
N GLU A 44 -5.79 -11.63 8.30
CA GLU A 44 -4.95 -12.65 8.90
C GLU A 44 -3.79 -12.07 9.70
N LEU A 45 -3.12 -11.04 9.14
CA LEU A 45 -1.85 -10.54 9.68
C LEU A 45 -2.00 -9.25 10.49
N ILE A 46 -3.03 -8.48 10.25
CA ILE A 46 -3.31 -7.19 10.92
C ILE A 46 -2.06 -6.31 10.95
N PRO A 47 -1.59 -5.84 9.76
CA PRO A 47 -0.39 -5.02 9.69
C PRO A 47 -0.60 -3.62 10.25
N ASP A 48 0.49 -2.94 10.56
CA ASP A 48 0.45 -1.53 10.97
C ASP A 48 0.16 -0.61 9.78
N LEU A 49 0.56 -1.03 8.58
CA LEU A 49 0.39 -0.24 7.36
C LEU A 49 0.35 -1.16 6.15
N VAL A 50 -0.41 -0.77 5.15
CA VAL A 50 -0.50 -1.47 3.87
C VAL A 50 -0.04 -0.53 2.76
N THR A 51 0.81 -1.02 1.84
CA THR A 51 1.02 -0.33 0.56
C THR A 51 0.14 -1.04 -0.47
N MET A 52 -0.66 -0.29 -1.21
CA MET A 52 -1.66 -0.83 -2.13
C MET A 52 -1.50 -0.21 -3.51
N ASP A 53 -1.12 -1.01 -4.51
CA ASP A 53 -1.10 -0.56 -5.89
C ASP A 53 -2.54 -0.33 -6.35
N ILE A 54 -2.75 0.71 -7.16
CA ILE A 54 -4.10 1.04 -7.63
C ILE A 54 -4.53 0.12 -8.77
N THR A 55 -3.66 -0.07 -9.77
CA THR A 55 -4.00 -0.85 -10.97
C THR A 55 -3.56 -2.30 -10.82
N MET A 56 -4.51 -3.17 -10.54
CA MET A 56 -4.26 -4.60 -10.37
C MET A 56 -5.37 -5.41 -11.03
N PRO A 57 -5.11 -6.68 -11.42
CA PRO A 57 -6.17 -7.54 -11.95
C PRO A 57 -7.15 -7.97 -10.86
N LYS A 58 -8.28 -8.50 -11.25
CA LYS A 58 -9.36 -9.01 -10.37
C LYS A 58 -9.97 -7.90 -9.52
N VAL A 59 -9.39 -7.60 -8.36
CA VAL A 59 -9.86 -6.52 -7.48
C VAL A 59 -8.79 -5.44 -7.46
N ASP A 60 -9.13 -4.24 -7.94
CA ASP A 60 -8.17 -3.13 -7.99
C ASP A 60 -7.90 -2.54 -6.61
N GLY A 61 -6.92 -1.64 -6.55
CA GLY A 61 -6.47 -1.08 -5.28
C GLY A 61 -7.47 -0.16 -4.59
N ILE A 62 -8.32 0.54 -5.34
CA ILE A 62 -9.35 1.41 -4.74
C ILE A 62 -10.39 0.56 -4.03
N THR A 63 -10.82 -0.54 -4.68
CA THR A 63 -11.76 -1.48 -4.06
C THR A 63 -11.11 -2.15 -2.85
N GLY A 64 -9.86 -2.56 -2.97
CA GLY A 64 -9.11 -3.14 -1.86
C GLY A 64 -8.99 -2.20 -0.67
N LEU A 65 -8.70 -0.92 -0.93
CA LEU A 65 -8.65 0.12 0.09
C LEU A 65 -9.99 0.24 0.82
N LYS A 66 -11.08 0.35 0.06
CA LYS A 66 -12.42 0.49 0.64
C LYS A 66 -12.80 -0.71 1.49
N ASP A 67 -12.47 -1.92 1.02
CA ASP A 67 -12.77 -3.15 1.75
C ASP A 67 -11.99 -3.22 3.06
N ILE A 68 -10.71 -2.86 3.04
CA ILE A 68 -9.88 -2.83 4.26
C ILE A 68 -10.43 -1.80 5.26
N LEU A 69 -10.83 -0.62 4.77
CA LEU A 69 -11.36 0.44 5.66
C LEU A 69 -12.73 0.10 6.22
N LYS A 70 -13.52 -0.72 5.53
CA LYS A 70 -14.77 -1.25 6.10
C LYS A 70 -14.49 -2.19 7.26
N LEU A 71 -13.45 -3.01 7.10
CA LEU A 71 -13.05 -3.95 8.14
C LEU A 71 -12.43 -3.24 9.33
N ASN A 72 -11.59 -2.24 9.07
CA ASN A 72 -10.92 -1.45 10.11
C ASN A 72 -10.81 0.01 9.66
N PRO A 73 -11.71 0.89 10.12
CA PRO A 73 -11.70 2.30 9.70
C PRO A 73 -10.43 3.07 10.05
N THR A 74 -9.60 2.56 10.95
CA THR A 74 -8.34 3.20 11.33
C THR A 74 -7.13 2.61 10.61
N ALA A 75 -7.35 1.70 9.66
CA ALA A 75 -6.24 1.10 8.89
C ALA A 75 -5.46 2.18 8.15
N ARG A 76 -4.14 2.02 8.12
CA ARG A 76 -3.26 2.93 7.39
C ARG A 76 -2.93 2.30 6.06
N VAL A 77 -3.40 2.92 4.97
CA VAL A 77 -3.16 2.44 3.61
C VAL A 77 -2.50 3.56 2.82
N VAL A 78 -1.34 3.27 2.23
CA VAL A 78 -0.64 4.17 1.33
C VAL A 78 -0.78 3.61 -0.08
N MET A 79 -1.33 4.42 -0.99
CA MET A 79 -1.53 3.97 -2.37
C MET A 79 -0.23 4.09 -3.16
N VAL A 80 -0.03 3.18 -4.12
CA VAL A 80 1.10 3.23 -5.05
C VAL A 80 0.50 3.29 -6.45
N THR A 81 0.92 4.26 -7.28
CA THR A 81 0.29 4.49 -8.56
C THR A 81 1.28 4.99 -9.61
N ALA A 82 0.96 4.77 -10.89
CA ALA A 82 1.75 5.32 -11.98
C ALA A 82 1.50 6.82 -12.12
N LEU A 83 2.46 7.54 -12.69
CA LEU A 83 2.29 8.96 -13.03
C LEU A 83 1.08 9.15 -13.95
N GLY A 84 0.41 10.29 -13.80
CA GLY A 84 -0.73 10.64 -14.65
C GLY A 84 -2.08 10.13 -14.16
N LYS A 85 -2.14 9.56 -12.95
CA LYS A 85 -3.37 9.01 -12.37
C LYS A 85 -3.97 9.92 -11.29
N GLY A 86 -3.92 11.24 -11.50
CA GLY A 86 -4.34 12.21 -10.49
C GLY A 86 -5.77 12.06 -9.99
N SER A 87 -6.73 11.80 -10.89
CA SER A 87 -8.13 11.60 -10.50
C SER A 87 -8.30 10.36 -9.63
N THR A 88 -7.56 9.30 -9.91
CA THR A 88 -7.60 8.07 -9.13
C THR A 88 -6.96 8.27 -7.76
N ILE A 89 -5.90 9.06 -7.68
CA ILE A 89 -5.27 9.42 -6.41
C ILE A 89 -6.26 10.18 -5.53
N LEU A 90 -6.97 11.17 -6.11
CA LEU A 90 -7.97 11.93 -5.35
C LEU A 90 -9.09 11.04 -4.83
N GLU A 91 -9.56 10.11 -5.66
CA GLU A 91 -10.57 9.15 -5.24
C GLU A 91 -10.09 8.32 -4.04
N ALA A 92 -8.84 7.85 -4.07
CA ALA A 92 -8.27 7.06 -2.99
C ALA A 92 -8.14 7.87 -1.71
N LEU A 93 -7.67 9.12 -1.80
CA LEU A 93 -7.53 9.99 -0.63
C LEU A 93 -8.89 10.32 -0.02
N ASP A 94 -9.89 10.59 -0.87
CA ASP A 94 -11.26 10.83 -0.40
C ASP A 94 -11.84 9.59 0.28
N ALA A 95 -11.47 8.41 -0.17
CA ALA A 95 -11.93 7.16 0.43
C ALA A 95 -11.23 6.83 1.76
N GLY A 96 -10.14 7.54 2.09
CA GLY A 96 -9.47 7.38 3.38
C GLY A 96 -8.02 6.92 3.34
N ALA A 97 -7.40 6.85 2.14
CA ALA A 97 -5.97 6.54 2.07
C ALA A 97 -5.17 7.63 2.78
N LYS A 98 -4.10 7.24 3.46
CA LYS A 98 -3.29 8.18 4.24
C LYS A 98 -2.36 9.02 3.38
N ASN A 99 -1.85 8.43 2.30
CA ASN A 99 -0.93 9.11 1.41
C ASN A 99 -0.78 8.29 0.14
N TYR A 100 0.10 8.71 -0.77
CA TYR A 100 0.35 7.98 -2.01
C TYR A 100 1.83 8.10 -2.40
N ILE A 101 2.28 7.15 -3.24
CA ILE A 101 3.62 7.12 -3.82
C ILE A 101 3.44 6.92 -5.31
N THR A 102 4.15 7.68 -6.15
CA THR A 102 4.09 7.53 -7.60
C THR A 102 5.25 6.66 -8.10
N LYS A 103 4.97 5.82 -9.10
CA LYS A 103 5.99 5.04 -9.80
C LYS A 103 6.52 5.84 -10.99
N PRO A 104 7.81 5.82 -11.25
CA PRO A 104 8.88 5.20 -10.47
C PRO A 104 9.15 5.96 -9.18
N PHE A 105 9.44 5.25 -8.12
CA PHE A 105 9.67 5.89 -6.83
C PHE A 105 11.16 5.82 -6.45
N SER A 106 11.60 6.83 -5.70
CA SER A 106 12.93 6.84 -5.11
C SER A 106 12.85 6.29 -3.68
N GLU A 107 13.99 5.85 -3.20
CA GLU A 107 14.14 5.35 -1.83
C GLU A 107 13.70 6.39 -0.81
N ASP A 108 14.20 7.64 -0.96
CA ASP A 108 13.88 8.74 -0.04
C ASP A 108 12.38 9.04 0.00
N THR A 109 11.73 9.07 -1.16
CA THR A 109 10.29 9.33 -1.25
C THR A 109 9.49 8.24 -0.53
N VAL A 110 9.86 6.98 -0.73
CA VAL A 110 9.17 5.86 -0.08
C VAL A 110 9.32 5.96 1.44
N ILE A 111 10.53 6.11 1.92
CA ILE A 111 10.81 6.15 3.36
C ILE A 111 10.06 7.31 4.02
N HIS A 112 10.11 8.50 3.40
CA HIS A 112 9.46 9.69 3.94
C HIS A 112 7.94 9.54 3.97
N THR A 113 7.35 9.04 2.87
CA THR A 113 5.89 8.87 2.77
C THR A 113 5.37 7.87 3.80
N ILE A 114 6.09 6.76 3.97
CA ILE A 114 5.69 5.74 4.97
C ILE A 114 5.79 6.30 6.39
N ALA A 115 6.87 7.02 6.70
CA ALA A 115 7.04 7.63 8.02
C ALA A 115 5.90 8.60 8.33
N LYS A 116 5.51 9.41 7.36
CA LYS A 116 4.38 10.35 7.49
C LYS A 116 3.07 9.62 7.75
N ALA A 117 2.82 8.54 7.03
CA ALA A 117 1.57 7.78 7.15
C ALA A 117 1.46 7.07 8.51
N LEU A 118 2.59 6.82 9.17
CA LEU A 118 2.61 6.17 10.48
C LEU A 118 2.40 7.13 11.64
N GLU A 119 2.47 8.43 11.39
CA GLU A 119 2.25 9.45 12.43
C GLU A 119 0.80 9.46 13.00
#